data_3a7d5e61971264765d9a36f73e1bebc5
#
_entry.id   3a7d5e61971264765d9a36f73e1bebc5
#
_cell.length_a   1.000
_cell.length_b   1.000
_cell.length_c   1.000
_cell.angle_alpha   90.00
_cell.angle_beta   90.00
_cell.angle_gamma   90.00
#
_symmetry.space_group_name_H-M   'P 1'
#
loop_
_entity.id
_entity.type
_entity.pdbx_description
1 polymer ?
#
loop_
_entity_poly.entity_id
_entity_poly.type
_entity_poly.pdbx_seq_one_letter_code
_entity_poly.pdbx_strand_id
1 'polypeptide(L)'
;MPLTRRLDLFGLFVFVALCLLVSAAGGMVTATSVDIWYQALAKPSFNPPDWVFAPVWTTLYFLMGVSGWLVWRRNASRATRGALALFGLQLSLNFAWSVMFFGFQRIDLALIDIVILFVAIVANMILFWRIERLATLLLVPYAAWVVFAIVLNVSIWLLNVT
;
A
#
# COMPACT_ATOMS: atom_id res chain seq x y z
N MET A 1 -26.39 22.60 -0.10
CA MET A 1 -25.20 22.03 0.55
C MET A 1 -24.10 23.10 0.53
N PRO A 2 -23.52 23.52 1.66
CA PRO A 2 -22.50 24.59 1.67
C PRO A 2 -21.26 24.18 0.84
N LEU A 3 -20.65 25.14 0.17
CA LEU A 3 -19.49 24.94 -0.73
C LEU A 3 -18.36 24.13 -0.06
N THR A 4 -18.10 24.39 1.22
CA THR A 4 -17.10 23.69 2.03
C THR A 4 -17.36 22.19 2.11
N ARG A 5 -18.61 21.75 2.25
CA ARG A 5 -18.96 20.34 2.32
C ARG A 5 -18.83 19.63 0.95
N ARG A 6 -19.07 20.35 -0.15
CA ARG A 6 -18.87 19.79 -1.51
C ARG A 6 -17.39 19.58 -1.80
N LEU A 7 -16.54 20.54 -1.43
CA LEU A 7 -15.08 20.43 -1.59
C LEU A 7 -14.49 19.30 -0.74
N ASP A 8 -15.03 19.09 0.46
CA ASP A 8 -14.60 18.04 1.38
C ASP A 8 -14.93 16.64 0.82
N LEU A 9 -16.15 16.45 0.30
CA LEU A 9 -16.56 15.19 -0.35
C LEU A 9 -15.81 14.94 -1.65
N PHE A 10 -15.52 15.98 -2.43
CA PHE A 10 -14.71 15.86 -3.63
C PHE A 10 -13.27 15.46 -3.28
N GLY A 11 -12.68 16.03 -2.22
CA GLY A 11 -11.37 15.61 -1.72
C GLY A 11 -11.35 14.14 -1.32
N LEU A 12 -12.35 13.66 -0.58
CA LEU A 12 -12.49 12.23 -0.24
C LEU A 12 -12.50 11.36 -1.49
N PHE A 13 -13.34 11.72 -2.46
CA PHE A 13 -13.42 10.98 -3.73
C PHE A 13 -12.08 10.91 -4.45
N VAL A 14 -11.36 12.05 -4.54
CA VAL A 14 -10.05 12.10 -5.20
C VAL A 14 -9.02 11.21 -4.52
N PHE A 15 -8.91 11.26 -3.19
CA PHE A 15 -7.95 10.42 -2.45
C PHE A 15 -8.26 8.94 -2.57
N VAL A 16 -9.53 8.55 -2.43
CA VAL A 16 -9.96 7.15 -2.57
C VAL A 16 -9.75 6.67 -4.00
N ALA A 17 -10.16 7.46 -4.99
CA ALA A 17 -9.99 7.11 -6.40
C ALA A 17 -8.51 6.95 -6.76
N LEU A 18 -7.62 7.86 -6.31
CA LEU A 18 -6.18 7.77 -6.53
C LEU A 18 -5.62 6.46 -5.96
N CYS A 19 -5.95 6.13 -4.70
CA CYS A 19 -5.49 4.89 -4.08
C CYS A 19 -6.00 3.65 -4.82
N LEU A 20 -7.27 3.61 -5.20
CA LEU A 20 -7.85 2.49 -5.95
C LEU A 20 -7.26 2.38 -7.37
N LEU A 21 -6.91 3.48 -8.02
CA LEU A 21 -6.20 3.46 -9.30
C LEU A 21 -4.81 2.85 -9.17
N VAL A 22 -4.06 3.18 -8.11
CA VAL A 22 -2.77 2.55 -7.82
C VAL A 22 -2.95 1.05 -7.56
N SER A 23 -3.98 0.66 -6.80
CA SER A 23 -4.35 -0.74 -6.59
C SER A 23 -4.64 -1.47 -7.91
N ALA A 24 -5.45 -0.87 -8.77
CA ALA A 24 -5.80 -1.45 -10.06
C ALA A 24 -4.56 -1.59 -10.98
N ALA A 25 -3.69 -0.57 -11.00
CA ALA A 25 -2.44 -0.62 -11.77
C ALA A 25 -1.51 -1.74 -11.28
N GLY A 26 -1.34 -1.88 -9.95
CA GLY A 26 -0.58 -2.99 -9.36
C GLY A 26 -1.20 -4.36 -9.66
N GLY A 27 -2.54 -4.46 -9.61
CA GLY A 27 -3.27 -5.67 -9.99
C GLY A 27 -3.09 -6.06 -11.46
N MET A 28 -3.05 -5.08 -12.38
CA MET A 28 -2.76 -5.34 -13.79
C MET A 28 -1.35 -5.90 -13.99
N VAL A 29 -0.34 -5.35 -13.29
CA VAL A 29 1.02 -5.90 -13.32
C VAL A 29 1.05 -7.32 -12.75
N THR A 30 0.38 -7.56 -11.62
CA THR A 30 0.28 -8.89 -10.99
C THR A 30 -0.33 -9.92 -11.94
N ALA A 31 -1.39 -9.56 -12.67
CA ALA A 31 -2.08 -10.44 -13.61
C ALA A 31 -1.18 -10.92 -14.76
N THR A 32 -0.06 -10.27 -15.05
CA THR A 32 0.86 -10.69 -16.13
C THR A 32 1.62 -11.98 -15.82
N SER A 33 1.78 -12.35 -14.55
CA SER A 33 2.63 -13.47 -14.15
C SER A 33 2.06 -14.35 -13.03
N VAL A 34 0.91 -13.98 -12.43
CA VAL A 34 0.35 -14.69 -11.28
C VAL A 34 -0.06 -16.14 -11.63
N ASP A 35 -0.59 -16.37 -12.82
CA ASP A 35 -1.12 -17.68 -13.23
C ASP A 35 -0.05 -18.67 -13.69
N ILE A 36 1.12 -18.21 -14.08
CA ILE A 36 2.20 -19.05 -14.62
C ILE A 36 3.40 -19.02 -13.69
N TRP A 37 4.08 -17.87 -13.62
CA TRP A 37 5.33 -17.78 -12.88
C TRP A 37 5.13 -17.92 -11.36
N TYR A 38 4.18 -17.20 -10.78
CA TYR A 38 3.93 -17.27 -9.34
C TYR A 38 3.45 -18.65 -8.89
N GLN A 39 2.67 -19.35 -9.73
CA GLN A 39 2.23 -20.71 -9.42
C GLN A 39 3.39 -21.72 -9.41
N ALA A 40 4.43 -21.50 -10.22
CA ALA A 40 5.60 -22.36 -10.28
C ALA A 40 6.56 -22.18 -9.08
N LEU A 41 6.44 -21.08 -8.32
CA LEU A 41 7.29 -20.83 -7.15
C LEU A 41 6.98 -21.80 -5.99
N ALA A 42 8.03 -22.24 -5.30
CA ALA A 42 7.88 -22.89 -3.99
C ALA A 42 7.36 -21.87 -2.97
N LYS A 43 6.25 -22.19 -2.31
CA LYS A 43 5.56 -21.31 -1.36
C LYS A 43 5.53 -21.92 0.04
N PRO A 44 5.60 -21.10 1.11
CA PRO A 44 5.45 -21.60 2.46
C PRO A 44 4.01 -22.10 2.69
N SER A 45 3.85 -23.01 3.68
CA SER A 45 2.54 -23.60 4.02
C SER A 45 1.48 -22.59 4.47
N PHE A 46 1.90 -21.42 4.95
CA PHE A 46 1.01 -20.33 5.36
C PHE A 46 0.68 -19.34 4.23
N ASN A 47 1.07 -19.63 2.97
CA ASN A 47 0.70 -18.77 1.85
C ASN A 47 -0.83 -18.72 1.70
N PRO A 48 -1.46 -17.52 1.72
CA PRO A 48 -2.90 -17.41 1.57
C PRO A 48 -3.34 -17.89 0.18
N PRO A 49 -4.57 -18.41 0.05
CA PRO A 49 -5.17 -18.64 -1.27
C PRO A 49 -5.22 -17.35 -2.11
N ASP A 50 -5.00 -17.44 -3.40
CA ASP A 50 -4.86 -16.29 -4.32
C ASP A 50 -6.06 -15.32 -4.26
N TRP A 51 -7.28 -15.85 -4.06
CA TRP A 51 -8.49 -15.03 -3.96
C TRP A 51 -8.50 -14.07 -2.76
N VAL A 52 -7.68 -14.31 -1.72
CA VAL A 52 -7.61 -13.45 -0.52
C VAL A 52 -6.96 -12.11 -0.84
N PHE A 53 -6.01 -12.08 -1.77
CA PHE A 53 -5.22 -10.86 -2.03
C PHE A 53 -6.06 -9.71 -2.57
N ALA A 54 -6.96 -9.95 -3.53
CA ALA A 54 -7.74 -8.90 -4.16
C ALA A 54 -8.66 -8.16 -3.18
N PRO A 55 -9.51 -8.82 -2.34
CA PRO A 55 -10.35 -8.11 -1.39
C PRO A 55 -9.55 -7.43 -0.28
N VAL A 56 -8.44 -8.03 0.18
CA VAL A 56 -7.58 -7.41 1.20
C VAL A 56 -6.98 -6.12 0.66
N TRP A 57 -6.32 -6.15 -0.48
CA TRP A 57 -5.70 -4.97 -1.07
C TRP A 57 -6.72 -3.88 -1.39
N THR A 58 -7.89 -4.23 -1.94
CA THR A 58 -8.96 -3.26 -2.21
C THR A 58 -9.39 -2.55 -0.94
N THR A 59 -9.58 -3.30 0.15
CA THR A 59 -9.95 -2.73 1.46
C THR A 59 -8.84 -1.83 2.00
N LEU A 60 -7.57 -2.27 1.94
CA LEU A 60 -6.44 -1.49 2.42
C LEU A 60 -6.28 -0.18 1.65
N TYR A 61 -6.34 -0.20 0.32
CA TYR A 61 -6.25 1.02 -0.49
C TYR A 61 -7.42 1.97 -0.25
N PHE A 62 -8.62 1.46 0.00
CA PHE A 62 -9.75 2.29 0.41
C PHE A 62 -9.47 2.98 1.75
N LEU A 63 -9.01 2.25 2.77
CA LEU A 63 -8.65 2.81 4.07
C LEU A 63 -7.50 3.83 3.97
N MET A 64 -6.51 3.56 3.12
CA MET A 64 -5.42 4.50 2.84
C MET A 64 -5.95 5.80 2.22
N GLY A 65 -6.87 5.72 1.25
CA GLY A 65 -7.51 6.89 0.65
C GLY A 65 -8.25 7.75 1.67
N VAL A 66 -9.05 7.12 2.54
CA VAL A 66 -9.73 7.81 3.63
C VAL A 66 -8.73 8.44 4.61
N SER A 67 -7.66 7.73 4.95
CA SER A 67 -6.58 8.21 5.82
C SER A 67 -5.91 9.47 5.26
N GLY A 68 -5.49 9.43 3.99
CA GLY A 68 -4.86 10.58 3.31
C GLY A 68 -5.79 11.80 3.25
N TRP A 69 -7.08 11.57 2.94
CA TRP A 69 -8.08 12.64 2.95
C TRP A 69 -8.28 13.26 4.34
N LEU A 70 -8.33 12.46 5.41
CA LEU A 70 -8.45 12.97 6.78
C LEU A 70 -7.31 13.93 7.15
N VAL A 71 -6.10 13.66 6.69
CA VAL A 71 -4.94 14.55 6.89
C VAL A 71 -5.05 15.77 5.97
N TRP A 72 -5.41 15.58 4.71
CA TRP A 72 -5.54 16.66 3.73
C TRP A 72 -6.56 17.73 4.14
N ARG A 73 -7.67 17.34 4.75
CA ARG A 73 -8.73 18.28 5.21
C ARG A 73 -8.32 19.12 6.43
N ARG A 74 -7.20 18.82 7.07
CA ARG A 74 -6.63 19.62 8.13
C ARG A 74 -5.94 20.87 7.57
N ASN A 75 -5.56 21.82 8.44
CA ASN A 75 -4.92 23.07 8.02
C ASN A 75 -3.71 22.79 7.10
N ALA A 76 -3.62 23.55 6.01
CA ALA A 76 -2.53 23.48 5.05
C ALA A 76 -1.22 24.02 5.64
N SER A 77 -0.57 23.23 6.46
CA SER A 77 0.73 23.54 7.09
C SER A 77 1.88 22.85 6.33
N ARG A 78 3.12 23.27 6.61
CA ARG A 78 4.32 22.59 6.11
C ARG A 78 4.36 21.11 6.56
N ALA A 79 3.94 20.84 7.80
CA ALA A 79 3.86 19.48 8.34
C ALA A 79 2.85 18.62 7.57
N THR A 80 1.64 19.13 7.30
CA THR A 80 0.62 18.44 6.52
C THR A 80 1.10 18.12 5.11
N ARG A 81 1.76 19.07 4.44
CA ARG A 81 2.32 18.85 3.10
C ARG A 81 3.42 17.79 3.10
N GLY A 82 4.33 17.83 4.08
CA GLY A 82 5.39 16.81 4.23
C GLY A 82 4.83 15.41 4.50
N ALA A 83 3.80 15.31 5.35
CA ALA A 83 3.13 14.05 5.64
C ALA A 83 2.41 13.47 4.42
N LEU A 84 1.76 14.31 3.60
CA LEU A 84 1.12 13.88 2.35
C LEU A 84 2.14 13.55 1.24
N ALA A 85 3.28 14.23 1.19
CA ALA A 85 4.37 13.85 0.28
C ALA A 85 4.92 12.45 0.61
N LEU A 86 5.13 12.17 1.90
CA LEU A 86 5.54 10.82 2.35
C LEU A 86 4.44 9.77 2.07
N PHE A 87 3.16 10.16 2.20
CA PHE A 87 2.04 9.30 1.80
C PHE A 87 2.07 8.96 0.30
N GLY A 88 2.37 9.93 -0.57
CA GLY A 88 2.57 9.69 -2.00
C GLY A 88 3.77 8.78 -2.28
N LEU A 89 4.88 8.97 -1.56
CA LEU A 89 6.07 8.13 -1.68
C LEU A 89 5.76 6.67 -1.33
N GLN A 90 5.09 6.39 -0.20
CA GLN A 90 4.76 5.02 0.18
C GLN A 90 3.76 4.35 -0.78
N LEU A 91 2.84 5.11 -1.40
CA LEU A 91 1.99 4.59 -2.48
C LEU A 91 2.82 4.19 -3.71
N SER A 92 3.82 4.99 -4.06
CA SER A 92 4.72 4.71 -5.19
C SER A 92 5.58 3.47 -4.94
N LEU A 93 6.11 3.31 -3.72
CA LEU A 93 6.85 2.10 -3.30
C LEU A 93 5.94 0.87 -3.34
N ASN A 94 4.70 0.98 -2.87
CA ASN A 94 3.77 -0.13 -2.92
C ASN A 94 3.48 -0.61 -4.36
N PHE A 95 3.33 0.33 -5.30
CA PHE A 95 3.23 0.00 -6.72
C PHE A 95 4.53 -0.61 -7.27
N ALA A 96 5.68 -0.03 -6.90
CA ALA A 96 7.00 -0.51 -7.33
C ALA A 96 7.25 -1.97 -6.88
N TRP A 97 6.77 -2.35 -5.70
CA TRP A 97 6.82 -3.74 -5.24
C TRP A 97 6.14 -4.69 -6.23
N SER A 98 4.93 -4.36 -6.69
CA SER A 98 4.22 -5.19 -7.68
C SER A 98 5.01 -5.29 -9.00
N VAL A 99 5.61 -4.19 -9.44
CA VAL A 99 6.45 -4.17 -10.66
C VAL A 99 7.70 -5.04 -10.48
N MET A 100 8.38 -4.96 -9.33
CA MET A 100 9.59 -5.75 -9.05
C MET A 100 9.26 -7.23 -8.88
N PHE A 101 8.22 -7.56 -8.11
CA PHE A 101 7.87 -8.95 -7.80
C PHE A 101 7.24 -9.64 -9.01
N PHE A 102 6.18 -9.10 -9.58
CA PHE A 102 5.42 -9.74 -10.67
C PHE A 102 5.88 -9.28 -12.06
N GLY A 103 6.23 -8.01 -12.24
CA GLY A 103 6.66 -7.49 -13.54
C GLY A 103 8.05 -7.96 -13.93
N PHE A 104 9.02 -7.77 -13.06
CA PHE A 104 10.42 -8.18 -13.31
C PHE A 104 10.76 -9.57 -12.77
N GLN A 105 9.86 -10.18 -12.00
CA GLN A 105 10.07 -11.49 -11.36
C GLN A 105 11.31 -11.51 -10.46
N ARG A 106 11.64 -10.35 -9.85
CA ARG A 106 12.80 -10.15 -9.00
C ARG A 106 12.37 -10.11 -7.53
N ILE A 107 12.30 -11.31 -6.91
CA ILE A 107 11.90 -11.51 -5.51
C ILE A 107 12.86 -10.77 -4.55
N ASP A 108 14.15 -10.72 -4.88
CA ASP A 108 15.20 -10.03 -4.13
C ASP A 108 15.02 -8.51 -4.11
N LEU A 109 14.76 -7.90 -5.26
CA LEU A 109 14.49 -6.45 -5.36
C LEU A 109 13.17 -6.08 -4.67
N ALA A 110 12.14 -6.91 -4.83
CA ALA A 110 10.87 -6.72 -4.15
C ALA A 110 11.02 -6.81 -2.62
N LEU A 111 11.92 -7.67 -2.12
CA LEU A 111 12.22 -7.76 -0.70
C LEU A 111 12.88 -6.48 -0.16
N ILE A 112 13.80 -5.89 -0.90
CA ILE A 112 14.42 -4.61 -0.52
C ILE A 112 13.38 -3.50 -0.50
N ASP A 113 12.56 -3.43 -1.55
CA ASP A 113 11.52 -2.39 -1.69
C ASP A 113 10.48 -2.48 -0.57
N ILE A 114 9.97 -3.68 -0.22
CA ILE A 114 8.93 -3.82 0.81
C ILE A 114 9.45 -3.47 2.21
N VAL A 115 10.73 -3.65 2.49
CA VAL A 115 11.35 -3.19 3.75
C VAL A 115 11.40 -1.67 3.78
N ILE A 116 11.82 -1.02 2.69
CA ILE A 116 11.83 0.45 2.56
C ILE A 116 10.38 0.98 2.65
N LEU A 117 9.44 0.32 1.99
CA LEU A 117 8.01 0.63 2.08
C LEU A 117 7.52 0.59 3.53
N PHE A 118 7.85 -0.45 4.28
CA PHE A 118 7.43 -0.57 5.68
C PHE A 118 7.97 0.58 6.54
N VAL A 119 9.24 0.95 6.38
CA VAL A 119 9.84 2.10 7.05
C VAL A 119 9.09 3.40 6.68
N ALA A 120 8.75 3.59 5.40
CA ALA A 120 7.99 4.74 4.94
C ALA A 120 6.58 4.78 5.55
N ILE A 121 5.90 3.63 5.67
CA ILE A 121 4.58 3.51 6.31
C ILE A 121 4.67 3.93 7.78
N VAL A 122 5.64 3.39 8.54
CA VAL A 122 5.81 3.72 9.97
C VAL A 122 6.09 5.21 10.14
N ALA A 123 7.00 5.78 9.34
CA ALA A 123 7.29 7.20 9.36
C ALA A 123 6.04 8.05 9.02
N ASN A 124 5.24 7.62 8.04
CA ASN A 124 3.99 8.27 7.67
C ASN A 124 2.96 8.21 8.81
N MET A 125 2.83 7.06 9.48
CA MET A 125 1.95 6.90 10.64
C MET A 125 2.36 7.84 11.79
N ILE A 126 3.66 8.01 12.06
CA ILE A 126 4.16 8.95 13.08
C ILE A 126 3.78 10.40 12.75
N LEU A 127 3.92 10.80 11.47
CA LEU A 127 3.53 12.14 11.03
C LEU A 127 2.01 12.34 11.10
N PHE A 128 1.25 11.36 10.65
CA PHE A 128 -0.21 11.39 10.67
C PHE A 128 -0.75 11.45 12.10
N TRP A 129 -0.14 10.73 13.05
CA TRP A 129 -0.55 10.74 14.45
C TRP A 129 -0.54 12.15 15.07
N ARG A 130 0.40 13.00 14.65
CA ARG A 130 0.53 14.38 15.11
C ARG A 130 -0.50 15.33 14.49
N ILE A 131 -1.13 14.93 13.38
CA ILE A 131 -2.08 15.76 12.62
C ILE A 131 -3.51 15.24 12.85
N GLU A 132 -3.72 13.93 12.70
CA GLU A 132 -5.02 13.28 12.77
C GLU A 132 -4.86 11.82 13.19
N ARG A 133 -5.21 11.52 14.44
CA ARG A 133 -5.04 10.17 15.01
C ARG A 133 -5.85 9.09 14.29
N LEU A 134 -7.08 9.42 13.87
CA LEU A 134 -7.92 8.47 13.15
C LEU A 134 -7.28 8.07 11.81
N ALA A 135 -6.61 9.00 11.12
CA ALA A 135 -5.89 8.68 9.90
C ALA A 135 -4.80 7.62 10.15
N THR A 136 -4.05 7.73 11.25
CA THR A 136 -3.06 6.73 11.62
C THR A 136 -3.69 5.37 11.92
N LEU A 137 -4.80 5.34 12.67
CA LEU A 137 -5.48 4.08 13.01
C LEU A 137 -5.97 3.34 11.76
N LEU A 138 -6.39 4.07 10.72
CA LEU A 138 -6.77 3.48 9.43
C LEU A 138 -5.59 2.87 8.66
N LEU A 139 -4.35 3.27 8.96
CA LEU A 139 -3.14 2.67 8.37
C LEU A 139 -2.64 1.43 9.14
N VAL A 140 -3.14 1.15 10.35
CA VAL A 140 -2.69 0.00 11.14
C VAL A 140 -2.92 -1.34 10.42
N PRO A 141 -4.10 -1.63 9.83
CA PRO A 141 -4.30 -2.87 9.08
C PRO A 141 -3.32 -3.00 7.89
N TYR A 142 -3.01 -1.89 7.22
CA TYR A 142 -2.05 -1.85 6.13
C TYR A 142 -0.63 -2.18 6.61
N ALA A 143 -0.17 -1.55 7.69
CA ALA A 143 1.14 -1.85 8.27
C ALA A 143 1.24 -3.33 8.70
N ALA A 144 0.20 -3.88 9.33
CA ALA A 144 0.15 -5.29 9.72
C ALA A 144 0.22 -6.23 8.49
N TRP A 145 -0.51 -5.90 7.42
CA TRP A 145 -0.47 -6.69 6.19
C TRP A 145 0.90 -6.64 5.51
N VAL A 146 1.56 -5.48 5.51
CA VAL A 146 2.92 -5.35 4.94
C VAL A 146 3.95 -6.13 5.74
N VAL A 147 3.85 -6.19 7.08
CA VAL A 147 4.69 -7.08 7.90
C VAL A 147 4.50 -8.54 7.50
N PHE A 148 3.25 -8.99 7.34
CA PHE A 148 2.96 -10.34 6.85
C PHE A 148 3.54 -10.56 5.45
N ALA A 149 3.39 -9.59 4.54
CA ALA A 149 3.92 -9.67 3.18
C ALA A 149 5.46 -9.70 3.15
N ILE A 150 6.16 -9.03 4.08
CA ILE A 150 7.62 -9.16 4.25
C ILE A 150 7.99 -10.60 4.60
N VAL A 151 7.32 -11.20 5.60
CA VAL A 151 7.58 -12.58 6.02
C VAL A 151 7.32 -13.54 4.86
N LEU A 152 6.25 -13.34 4.10
CA LEU A 152 5.93 -14.13 2.92
C LEU A 152 6.99 -13.98 1.81
N ASN A 153 7.41 -12.74 1.50
CA ASN A 153 8.43 -12.45 0.48
C ASN A 153 9.78 -13.09 0.86
N VAL A 154 10.21 -12.97 2.13
CA VAL A 154 11.43 -13.64 2.64
C VAL A 154 11.33 -15.14 2.46
N SER A 155 10.20 -15.74 2.86
CA SER A 155 10.01 -17.19 2.78
C SER A 155 10.04 -17.69 1.33
N ILE A 156 9.36 -16.98 0.42
CA ILE A 156 9.39 -17.32 -1.01
C ILE A 156 10.82 -17.15 -1.56
N TRP A 157 11.52 -16.08 -1.21
CA TRP A 157 12.89 -15.87 -1.64
C TRP A 157 13.80 -17.03 -1.20
N LEU A 158 13.80 -17.39 0.09
CA LEU A 158 14.61 -18.49 0.62
C LEU A 158 14.30 -19.85 -0.02
N LEU A 159 13.04 -20.11 -0.37
CA LEU A 159 12.63 -21.37 -0.99
C LEU A 159 13.02 -21.48 -2.49
N ASN A 160 13.35 -20.35 -3.14
CA ASN A 160 13.60 -20.31 -4.58
C ASN A 160 15.01 -19.79 -4.96
N VAL A 161 15.91 -19.57 -3.99
CA VAL A 161 17.31 -19.10 -4.18
C VAL A 161 18.28 -20.29 -4.25
N THR A 162 17.89 -21.43 -4.77
CA THR A 162 18.82 -22.58 -5.01
C THR A 162 19.34 -22.60 -6.42
#